data_70a05c0535b1bc9f175e3bdd990ea020
#
_entry.id   70a05c0535b1bc9f175e3bdd990ea020
#
_cell.length_a   1.000
_cell.length_b   1.000
_cell.length_c   1.000
_cell.angle_alpha   90.00
_cell.angle_beta   90.00
_cell.angle_gamma   90.00
#
_symmetry.space_group_name_H-M   'P 1'
#
loop_
_entity.id
_entity.type
_entity.pdbx_description
1 polymer ?
#
loop_
_entity_poly.entity_id
_entity_poly.type
_entity_poly.pdbx_seq_one_letter_code
_entity_poly.pdbx_strand_id
1 'polypeptide(L)'
;MIEYLQILGQEIYKIIFLIVPILVSVAMIVWLDRRVWGLVQKRRGPNVVGPFGLFQPIADGIKLLTKETIFPQNANKFIFAFSPILTFALALLSWAVIPIDYKVVLSDINVGIMYIFAISSLGIYGIIMAGWSSNSRYAFLGALRSAAQMISYEVSIGLIIISILLTAGSLNLSEIVLSQENYWYIIPHFPMFLIFFISTLAETNRAPFDLPEAESELVAGYNVEYSSMTFGLFFLGEYGNMILMSAMTTILFLGGWLPPLNNDFFNLIPGFVWFMLKVSFLLFVFLWVRATLPRYRYDQLMSLGWKLFLPLSLFWIIITSIVLYYY
;
A
#
# COMPACT_ATOMS: atom_id res chain seq x y z
N MET A 1 -4.86 30.74 24.68
CA MET A 1 -6.01 30.27 23.86
C MET A 1 -5.80 30.57 22.37
N ILE A 2 -5.48 31.79 21.98
CA ILE A 2 -5.23 32.16 20.55
C ILE A 2 -4.04 31.40 19.99
N GLU A 3 -2.96 31.27 20.72
CA GLU A 3 -1.74 30.56 20.31
C GLU A 3 -2.00 29.06 20.08
N TYR A 4 -2.76 28.42 20.98
CA TYR A 4 -3.19 27.02 20.78
C TYR A 4 -4.09 26.82 19.55
N LEU A 5 -4.96 27.77 19.27
CA LEU A 5 -5.81 27.73 18.06
C LEU A 5 -4.99 27.91 16.79
N GLN A 6 -3.94 28.73 16.82
CA GLN A 6 -3.02 28.89 15.68
C GLN A 6 -2.21 27.63 15.41
N ILE A 7 -1.65 27.01 16.47
CA ILE A 7 -0.91 25.74 16.36
C ILE A 7 -1.83 24.65 15.79
N LEU A 8 -3.04 24.52 16.35
CA LEU A 8 -4.02 23.52 15.91
C LEU A 8 -4.44 23.75 14.45
N GLY A 9 -4.60 25.01 14.04
CA GLY A 9 -4.90 25.37 12.66
C GLY A 9 -3.76 25.00 11.69
N GLN A 10 -2.51 25.19 12.10
CA GLN A 10 -1.35 24.80 11.30
C GLN A 10 -1.24 23.27 11.13
N GLU A 11 -1.49 22.49 12.20
CA GLU A 11 -1.46 21.04 12.12
C GLU A 11 -2.61 20.49 11.25
N ILE A 12 -3.83 21.04 11.38
CA ILE A 12 -4.96 20.68 10.50
C ILE A 12 -4.61 20.99 9.03
N TYR A 13 -3.99 22.13 8.75
CA TYR A 13 -3.58 22.49 7.39
C TYR A 13 -2.58 21.46 6.81
N LYS A 14 -1.57 21.06 7.58
CA LYS A 14 -0.59 20.03 7.17
C LYS A 14 -1.27 18.70 6.86
N ILE A 15 -2.21 18.29 7.73
CA ILE A 15 -2.98 17.03 7.55
C ILE A 15 -3.81 17.09 6.26
N ILE A 16 -4.52 18.19 6.02
CA ILE A 16 -5.32 18.35 4.79
C ILE A 16 -4.41 18.36 3.56
N PHE A 17 -3.28 19.06 3.64
CA PHE A 17 -2.30 19.14 2.56
C PHE A 17 -1.70 17.78 2.20
N LEU A 18 -1.62 16.84 3.14
CA LEU A 18 -1.20 15.47 2.91
C LEU A 18 -2.34 14.59 2.37
N ILE A 19 -3.51 14.63 3.01
CA ILE A 19 -4.62 13.70 2.70
C ILE A 19 -5.24 13.98 1.33
N VAL A 20 -5.43 15.25 0.96
CA VAL A 20 -6.09 15.60 -0.31
C VAL A 20 -5.31 15.09 -1.53
N PRO A 21 -3.99 15.29 -1.67
CA PRO A 21 -3.22 14.69 -2.75
C PRO A 21 -3.26 13.14 -2.78
N ILE A 22 -3.28 12.48 -1.61
CA ILE A 22 -3.41 11.02 -1.53
C ILE A 22 -4.76 10.58 -2.11
N LEU A 23 -5.87 11.19 -1.70
CA LEU A 23 -7.19 10.87 -2.22
C LEU A 23 -7.31 11.13 -3.73
N VAL A 24 -6.72 12.21 -4.21
CA VAL A 24 -6.63 12.51 -5.65
C VAL A 24 -5.81 11.45 -6.37
N SER A 25 -4.67 11.02 -5.81
CA SER A 25 -3.83 9.99 -6.40
C SER A 25 -4.53 8.62 -6.43
N VAL A 26 -5.31 8.27 -5.41
CA VAL A 26 -6.18 7.08 -5.42
C VAL A 26 -7.19 7.14 -6.57
N ALA A 27 -7.86 8.26 -6.75
CA ALA A 27 -8.80 8.45 -7.87
C ALA A 27 -8.10 8.30 -9.23
N MET A 28 -6.89 8.88 -9.37
CA MET A 28 -6.09 8.77 -10.60
C MET A 28 -5.63 7.33 -10.87
N ILE A 29 -5.27 6.56 -9.84
CA ILE A 29 -4.88 5.15 -10.01
C ILE A 29 -6.07 4.31 -10.46
N VAL A 30 -7.26 4.53 -9.93
CA VAL A 30 -8.48 3.82 -10.39
C VAL A 30 -8.72 4.07 -11.88
N TRP A 31 -8.50 5.29 -12.37
CA TRP A 31 -8.57 5.61 -13.79
C TRP A 31 -7.46 4.93 -14.60
N LEU A 32 -6.20 4.99 -14.11
CA LEU A 32 -5.04 4.35 -14.74
C LEU A 32 -5.20 2.83 -14.84
N ASP A 33 -5.67 2.19 -13.76
CA ASP A 33 -5.92 0.75 -13.71
C ASP A 33 -6.83 0.31 -14.87
N ARG A 34 -7.97 0.96 -15.04
CA ARG A 34 -8.91 0.68 -16.14
C ARG A 34 -8.31 0.95 -17.51
N ARG A 35 -7.41 1.94 -17.64
CA ARG A 35 -6.72 2.24 -18.89
C ARG A 35 -5.63 1.23 -19.23
N VAL A 36 -4.80 0.86 -18.27
CA VAL A 36 -3.75 -0.16 -18.44
C VAL A 36 -4.39 -1.49 -18.84
N TRP A 37 -5.47 -1.89 -18.16
CA TRP A 37 -6.22 -3.09 -18.54
C TRP A 37 -6.79 -2.99 -19.97
N GLY A 38 -7.35 -1.84 -20.33
CA GLY A 38 -7.83 -1.61 -21.69
C GLY A 38 -6.73 -1.78 -22.74
N LEU A 39 -5.55 -1.22 -22.49
CA LEU A 39 -4.40 -1.33 -23.39
C LEU A 39 -3.91 -2.77 -23.54
N VAL A 40 -3.74 -3.50 -22.42
CA VAL A 40 -3.30 -4.91 -22.44
C VAL A 40 -4.32 -5.80 -23.16
N GLN A 41 -5.61 -5.56 -22.94
CA GLN A 41 -6.70 -6.31 -23.58
C GLN A 41 -7.07 -5.79 -24.98
N LYS A 42 -6.30 -4.85 -25.57
CA LYS A 42 -6.56 -4.24 -26.90
C LYS A 42 -7.96 -3.61 -27.02
N ARG A 43 -8.48 -3.04 -25.92
CA ARG A 43 -9.75 -2.30 -25.86
C ARG A 43 -9.53 -0.88 -25.36
N ARG A 44 -10.50 0.00 -25.61
CA ARG A 44 -10.46 1.37 -25.06
C ARG A 44 -10.92 1.36 -23.61
N GLY A 45 -10.13 1.98 -22.72
CA GLY A 45 -10.54 2.28 -21.36
C GLY A 45 -11.60 3.40 -21.30
N PRO A 46 -11.95 3.92 -20.09
CA PRO A 46 -12.91 5.01 -19.94
C PRO A 46 -12.53 6.21 -20.81
N ASN A 47 -13.47 6.73 -21.63
CA ASN A 47 -13.22 7.85 -22.52
C ASN A 47 -14.39 8.83 -22.66
N VAL A 48 -15.55 8.55 -22.04
CA VAL A 48 -16.78 9.32 -22.24
C VAL A 48 -16.94 10.44 -21.21
N VAL A 49 -16.61 10.17 -19.94
CA VAL A 49 -16.81 11.14 -18.84
C VAL A 49 -15.61 12.07 -18.75
N GLY A 50 -15.73 13.26 -19.33
CA GLY A 50 -14.67 14.27 -19.42
C GLY A 50 -13.57 13.92 -20.41
N PRO A 51 -12.53 14.80 -20.56
CA PRO A 51 -11.42 14.55 -21.45
C PRO A 51 -10.72 13.25 -21.09
N PHE A 52 -10.62 12.33 -22.03
CA PHE A 52 -9.99 11.01 -21.83
C PHE A 52 -10.57 10.17 -20.67
N GLY A 53 -11.79 10.46 -20.20
CA GLY A 53 -12.41 9.73 -19.08
C GLY A 53 -11.83 10.05 -17.69
N LEU A 54 -11.14 11.18 -17.52
CA LEU A 54 -10.51 11.58 -16.26
C LEU A 54 -11.51 11.78 -15.12
N PHE A 55 -12.74 12.16 -15.40
CA PHE A 55 -13.78 12.37 -14.39
C PHE A 55 -14.56 11.10 -14.02
N GLN A 56 -14.21 9.95 -14.61
CA GLN A 56 -14.85 8.68 -14.30
C GLN A 56 -14.77 8.30 -12.80
N PRO A 57 -13.61 8.41 -12.12
CA PRO A 57 -13.53 8.12 -10.67
C PRO A 57 -14.42 9.02 -9.82
N ILE A 58 -14.58 10.29 -10.21
CA ILE A 58 -15.48 11.23 -9.52
C ILE A 58 -16.93 10.80 -9.70
N ALA A 59 -17.33 10.42 -10.93
CA ALA A 59 -18.68 9.90 -11.19
C ALA A 59 -18.95 8.60 -10.39
N ASP A 60 -17.97 7.71 -10.30
CA ASP A 60 -18.06 6.49 -9.50
C ASP A 60 -18.18 6.81 -7.99
N GLY A 61 -17.44 7.81 -7.49
CA GLY A 61 -17.53 8.29 -6.12
C GLY A 61 -18.92 8.87 -5.81
N ILE A 62 -19.46 9.73 -6.66
CA ILE A 62 -20.81 10.30 -6.51
C ILE A 62 -21.86 9.19 -6.51
N LYS A 63 -21.73 8.20 -7.41
CA LYS A 63 -22.64 7.04 -7.44
C LYS A 63 -22.62 6.28 -6.11
N LEU A 64 -21.44 6.05 -5.52
CA LEU A 64 -21.32 5.36 -4.22
C LEU A 64 -21.91 6.19 -3.07
N LEU A 65 -21.78 7.50 -3.10
CA LEU A 65 -22.36 8.39 -2.10
C LEU A 65 -23.90 8.44 -2.16
N THR A 66 -24.47 8.38 -3.35
CA THR A 66 -25.93 8.46 -3.56
C THR A 66 -26.63 7.12 -3.44
N LYS A 67 -25.89 6.01 -3.49
CA LYS A 67 -26.44 4.67 -3.38
C LYS A 67 -26.83 4.35 -1.91
N GLU A 68 -27.92 3.67 -1.71
CA GLU A 68 -28.39 3.24 -0.37
C GLU A 68 -27.45 2.18 0.23
N THR A 69 -27.15 2.33 1.53
CA THR A 69 -26.34 1.36 2.28
C THR A 69 -27.27 0.28 2.83
N ILE A 70 -27.05 -0.96 2.42
CA ILE A 70 -27.84 -2.12 2.82
C ILE A 70 -27.12 -2.83 3.97
N PHE A 71 -27.85 -3.08 5.07
CA PHE A 71 -27.35 -3.88 6.19
C PHE A 71 -28.05 -5.24 6.18
N PRO A 72 -27.30 -6.36 6.14
CA PRO A 72 -27.91 -7.69 6.27
C PRO A 72 -28.67 -7.83 7.59
N GLN A 73 -29.80 -8.54 7.57
CA GLN A 73 -30.70 -8.65 8.75
C GLN A 73 -29.99 -9.23 9.98
N ASN A 74 -29.11 -10.21 9.77
CA ASN A 74 -28.41 -10.93 10.83
C ASN A 74 -26.99 -10.39 11.09
N ALA A 75 -26.60 -9.26 10.49
CA ALA A 75 -25.30 -8.64 10.70
C ALA A 75 -25.26 -7.82 12.00
N ASN A 76 -24.08 -7.79 12.63
CA ASN A 76 -23.80 -6.84 13.70
C ASN A 76 -23.56 -5.44 13.10
N LYS A 77 -24.60 -4.60 13.10
CA LYS A 77 -24.61 -3.29 12.42
C LYS A 77 -23.48 -2.37 12.85
N PHE A 78 -23.12 -2.35 14.14
CA PHE A 78 -22.06 -1.48 14.65
C PHE A 78 -20.70 -1.90 14.09
N ILE A 79 -20.33 -3.16 14.23
CA ILE A 79 -19.03 -3.67 13.75
C ILE A 79 -18.98 -3.64 12.21
N PHE A 80 -20.10 -3.93 11.55
CA PHE A 80 -20.22 -3.85 10.10
C PHE A 80 -19.92 -2.44 9.55
N ALA A 81 -20.47 -1.40 10.18
CA ALA A 81 -20.18 -0.02 9.77
C ALA A 81 -18.80 0.46 10.21
N PHE A 82 -18.28 -0.02 11.33
CA PHE A 82 -16.98 0.38 11.88
C PHE A 82 -15.80 -0.19 11.10
N SER A 83 -15.88 -1.44 10.60
CA SER A 83 -14.80 -2.11 9.90
C SER A 83 -14.21 -1.32 8.71
N PRO A 84 -15.02 -0.83 7.75
CA PRO A 84 -14.49 -0.07 6.61
C PRO A 84 -13.91 1.28 7.03
N ILE A 85 -14.46 1.91 8.06
CA ILE A 85 -13.92 3.15 8.61
C ILE A 85 -12.55 2.91 9.22
N LEU A 86 -12.39 1.81 9.97
CA LEU A 86 -11.12 1.44 10.59
C LEU A 86 -10.04 1.17 9.53
N THR A 87 -10.32 0.34 8.53
CA THR A 87 -9.35 0.03 7.46
C THR A 87 -8.91 1.28 6.70
N PHE A 88 -9.85 2.15 6.34
CA PHE A 88 -9.56 3.40 5.64
C PHE A 88 -8.76 4.38 6.52
N ALA A 89 -9.16 4.55 7.79
CA ALA A 89 -8.45 5.42 8.73
C ALA A 89 -7.00 4.96 8.95
N LEU A 90 -6.76 3.65 9.11
CA LEU A 90 -5.42 3.10 9.28
C LEU A 90 -4.57 3.29 8.02
N ALA A 91 -5.15 3.11 6.82
CA ALA A 91 -4.47 3.38 5.56
C ALA A 91 -4.02 4.86 5.45
N LEU A 92 -4.82 5.81 5.93
CA LEU A 92 -4.43 7.23 5.96
C LEU A 92 -3.40 7.53 7.06
N LEU A 93 -3.53 6.92 8.24
CA LEU A 93 -2.60 7.13 9.35
C LEU A 93 -1.18 6.67 9.02
N SER A 94 -1.02 5.63 8.21
CA SER A 94 0.29 5.14 7.75
C SER A 94 1.11 6.22 7.03
N TRP A 95 0.45 7.19 6.38
CA TRP A 95 1.11 8.26 5.66
C TRP A 95 1.74 9.34 6.55
N ALA A 96 1.42 9.36 7.83
CA ALA A 96 1.92 10.38 8.75
C ALA A 96 3.46 10.40 8.88
N VAL A 97 4.12 9.27 8.68
CA VAL A 97 5.58 9.10 8.83
C VAL A 97 6.33 8.99 7.49
N ILE A 98 5.63 9.02 6.36
CA ILE A 98 6.24 8.92 5.03
C ILE A 98 6.89 10.24 4.64
N PRO A 99 8.21 10.30 4.49
CA PRO A 99 8.90 11.50 4.01
C PRO A 99 8.75 11.61 2.49
N ILE A 100 8.14 12.69 2.03
CA ILE A 100 7.91 12.97 0.61
C ILE A 100 9.08 13.73 -0.01
N ASP A 101 9.73 14.60 0.79
CA ASP A 101 10.92 15.36 0.40
C ASP A 101 11.78 15.63 1.65
N TYR A 102 12.95 16.23 1.48
CA TYR A 102 13.81 16.59 2.59
C TYR A 102 13.06 17.48 3.60
N LYS A 103 12.93 17.01 4.85
CA LYS A 103 12.17 17.63 5.94
C LYS A 103 10.66 17.84 5.67
N VAL A 104 10.11 17.25 4.62
CA VAL A 104 8.68 17.29 4.33
C VAL A 104 8.06 15.96 4.76
N VAL A 105 7.75 15.87 6.03
CA VAL A 105 7.07 14.75 6.69
C VAL A 105 6.10 15.32 7.72
N LEU A 106 4.95 14.68 7.93
CA LEU A 106 3.98 15.16 8.91
C LEU A 106 4.49 14.94 10.34
N SER A 107 5.07 13.76 10.60
CA SER A 107 5.64 13.39 11.90
C SER A 107 6.92 12.60 11.69
N ASP A 108 8.06 13.22 11.99
CA ASP A 108 9.37 12.57 11.91
C ASP A 108 9.64 11.83 13.22
N ILE A 109 9.40 10.52 13.20
CA ILE A 109 9.53 9.64 14.37
C ILE A 109 10.76 8.75 14.18
N ASN A 110 11.62 8.66 15.20
CA ASN A 110 12.84 7.84 15.16
C ASN A 110 12.56 6.34 14.91
N VAL A 111 11.34 5.87 15.18
CA VAL A 111 10.87 4.50 14.97
C VAL A 111 9.80 4.41 13.87
N GLY A 112 9.91 5.23 12.82
CA GLY A 112 8.88 5.36 11.78
C GLY A 112 8.51 4.04 11.10
N ILE A 113 9.47 3.16 10.86
CA ILE A 113 9.21 1.82 10.30
C ILE A 113 8.34 0.97 11.22
N MET A 114 8.62 0.95 12.53
CA MET A 114 7.82 0.19 13.49
C MET A 114 6.38 0.72 13.58
N TYR A 115 6.21 2.03 13.44
CA TYR A 115 4.88 2.64 13.38
C TYR A 115 4.07 2.14 12.18
N ILE A 116 4.69 2.06 10.99
CA ILE A 116 4.01 1.54 9.80
C ILE A 116 3.60 0.08 9.98
N PHE A 117 4.49 -0.75 10.51
CA PHE A 117 4.17 -2.16 10.81
C PHE A 117 3.02 -2.30 11.81
N ALA A 118 3.02 -1.51 12.87
CA ALA A 118 1.95 -1.54 13.86
C ALA A 118 0.60 -1.20 13.23
N ILE A 119 0.56 -0.20 12.34
CA ILE A 119 -0.67 0.20 11.65
C ILE A 119 -1.09 -0.85 10.61
N SER A 120 -0.15 -1.41 9.85
CA SER A 120 -0.42 -2.49 8.88
C SER A 120 -1.07 -3.68 9.58
N SER A 121 -0.48 -4.16 10.68
CA SER A 121 -1.02 -5.25 11.49
C SER A 121 -2.44 -4.95 12.03
N LEU A 122 -2.72 -3.71 12.44
CA LEU A 122 -4.06 -3.29 12.86
C LEU A 122 -5.06 -3.29 11.69
N GLY A 123 -4.60 -3.04 10.46
CA GLY A 123 -5.44 -3.06 9.26
C GLY A 123 -6.09 -4.42 9.02
N ILE A 124 -5.42 -5.51 9.37
CA ILE A 124 -5.92 -6.88 9.24
C ILE A 124 -7.19 -7.09 10.07
N TYR A 125 -7.26 -6.50 11.28
CA TYR A 125 -8.45 -6.60 12.13
C TYR A 125 -9.68 -6.00 11.47
N GLY A 126 -9.55 -4.92 10.68
CA GLY A 126 -10.66 -4.37 9.94
C GLY A 126 -11.28 -5.38 8.96
N ILE A 127 -10.45 -6.14 8.25
CA ILE A 127 -10.89 -7.18 7.31
C ILE A 127 -11.55 -8.36 8.06
N ILE A 128 -10.95 -8.82 9.15
CA ILE A 128 -11.51 -9.91 9.97
C ILE A 128 -12.86 -9.50 10.54
N MET A 129 -12.97 -8.29 11.10
CA MET A 129 -14.23 -7.77 11.64
C MET A 129 -15.30 -7.62 10.56
N ALA A 130 -14.93 -7.23 9.34
CA ALA A 130 -15.85 -7.13 8.21
C ALA A 130 -16.47 -8.50 7.88
N GLY A 131 -15.66 -9.52 7.72
CA GLY A 131 -16.14 -10.87 7.42
C GLY A 131 -16.97 -11.48 8.56
N TRP A 132 -16.57 -11.24 9.81
CA TRP A 132 -17.28 -11.77 10.97
C TRP A 132 -18.63 -11.08 11.17
N SER A 133 -18.67 -9.75 11.04
CA SER A 133 -19.89 -8.95 11.26
C SER A 133 -20.96 -9.19 10.20
N SER A 134 -20.59 -9.61 9.00
CA SER A 134 -21.48 -9.90 7.87
C SER A 134 -22.36 -11.14 8.11
N ASN A 135 -22.00 -12.01 9.05
CA ASN A 135 -22.68 -13.27 9.36
C ASN A 135 -22.95 -14.15 8.10
N SER A 136 -22.05 -14.06 7.12
CA SER A 136 -22.09 -14.83 5.88
C SER A 136 -20.90 -15.80 5.83
N ARG A 137 -21.13 -17.05 5.42
CA ARG A 137 -20.08 -18.09 5.35
C ARG A 137 -18.98 -17.70 4.37
N TYR A 138 -19.34 -17.15 3.21
CA TYR A 138 -18.39 -16.72 2.19
C TYR A 138 -17.57 -15.53 2.63
N ALA A 139 -18.21 -14.51 3.24
CA ALA A 139 -17.51 -13.34 3.76
C ALA A 139 -16.50 -13.72 4.86
N PHE A 140 -16.89 -14.60 5.78
CA PHE A 140 -16.01 -15.07 6.85
C PHE A 140 -14.80 -15.86 6.34
N LEU A 141 -15.01 -16.80 5.41
CA LEU A 141 -13.92 -17.56 4.80
C LEU A 141 -12.99 -16.67 3.98
N GLY A 142 -13.55 -15.68 3.26
CA GLY A 142 -12.75 -14.68 2.52
C GLY A 142 -11.87 -13.84 3.46
N ALA A 143 -12.43 -13.36 4.56
CA ALA A 143 -11.70 -12.59 5.57
C ALA A 143 -10.56 -13.41 6.22
N LEU A 144 -10.80 -14.68 6.56
CA LEU A 144 -9.76 -15.55 7.12
C LEU A 144 -8.64 -15.83 6.12
N ARG A 145 -8.96 -16.05 4.84
CA ARG A 145 -7.94 -16.23 3.79
C ARG A 145 -7.11 -14.98 3.60
N SER A 146 -7.75 -13.79 3.57
CA SER A 146 -7.06 -12.51 3.47
C SER A 146 -6.14 -12.28 4.67
N ALA A 147 -6.62 -12.48 5.87
CA ALA A 147 -5.83 -12.32 7.09
C ALA A 147 -4.61 -13.27 7.12
N ALA A 148 -4.81 -14.54 6.76
CA ALA A 148 -3.71 -15.51 6.70
C ALA A 148 -2.65 -15.12 5.65
N GLN A 149 -3.06 -14.59 4.51
CA GLN A 149 -2.17 -14.08 3.48
C GLN A 149 -1.37 -12.89 4.00
N MET A 150 -2.02 -11.84 4.48
CA MET A 150 -1.37 -10.62 4.97
C MET A 150 -0.36 -10.93 6.08
N ILE A 151 -0.75 -11.68 7.12
CA ILE A 151 0.15 -12.07 8.23
C ILE A 151 1.37 -12.84 7.71
N SER A 152 1.18 -13.77 6.78
CA SER A 152 2.28 -14.59 6.25
C SER A 152 3.32 -13.77 5.49
N TYR A 153 2.87 -12.78 4.71
CA TYR A 153 3.75 -11.91 3.94
C TYR A 153 4.33 -10.76 4.77
N GLU A 154 3.62 -10.29 5.79
CA GLU A 154 4.13 -9.30 6.74
C GLU A 154 5.38 -9.80 7.46
N VAL A 155 5.45 -11.08 7.83
CA VAL A 155 6.66 -11.69 8.41
C VAL A 155 7.84 -11.61 7.44
N SER A 156 7.63 -11.93 6.15
CA SER A 156 8.69 -11.86 5.12
C SER A 156 9.15 -10.43 4.89
N ILE A 157 8.22 -9.48 4.80
CA ILE A 157 8.49 -8.05 4.67
C ILE A 157 9.33 -7.56 5.85
N GLY A 158 8.95 -7.94 7.08
CA GLY A 158 9.69 -7.57 8.29
C GLY A 158 11.15 -8.04 8.27
N LEU A 159 11.40 -9.28 7.86
CA LEU A 159 12.78 -9.80 7.74
C LEU A 159 13.60 -9.06 6.67
N ILE A 160 12.99 -8.75 5.53
CA ILE A 160 13.66 -7.98 4.47
C ILE A 160 14.02 -6.58 4.98
N ILE A 161 13.12 -5.93 5.68
CA ILE A 161 13.37 -4.60 6.25
C ILE A 161 14.49 -4.65 7.29
N ILE A 162 14.58 -5.70 8.12
CA ILE A 162 15.70 -5.86 9.06
C ILE A 162 17.05 -5.83 8.33
N SER A 163 17.17 -6.47 7.16
CA SER A 163 18.42 -6.43 6.39
C SER A 163 18.79 -5.02 5.92
N ILE A 164 17.79 -4.20 5.56
CA ILE A 164 17.98 -2.80 5.16
C ILE A 164 18.35 -1.94 6.38
N LEU A 165 17.67 -2.16 7.51
CA LEU A 165 17.94 -1.44 8.76
C LEU A 165 19.35 -1.68 9.30
N LEU A 166 19.86 -2.90 9.16
CA LEU A 166 21.25 -3.22 9.49
C LEU A 166 22.22 -2.40 8.64
N THR A 167 21.91 -2.20 7.37
CA THR A 167 22.76 -1.43 6.44
C THR A 167 22.64 0.08 6.70
N ALA A 168 21.43 0.57 7.00
CA ALA A 168 21.17 1.99 7.24
C ALA A 168 21.57 2.47 8.64
N GLY A 169 21.54 1.57 9.64
CA GLY A 169 21.84 1.88 11.05
C GLY A 169 20.76 2.71 11.75
N SER A 170 19.60 2.93 11.15
CA SER A 170 18.50 3.74 11.71
C SER A 170 17.13 3.16 11.40
N LEU A 171 16.14 3.44 12.29
CA LEU A 171 14.73 3.10 12.12
C LEU A 171 13.91 4.28 11.57
N ASN A 172 14.54 5.45 11.42
CA ASN A 172 13.92 6.65 10.88
C ASN A 172 13.94 6.59 9.35
N LEU A 173 12.76 6.79 8.72
CA LEU A 173 12.61 6.73 7.26
C LEU A 173 13.41 7.82 6.54
N SER A 174 13.50 9.02 7.11
CA SER A 174 14.28 10.12 6.53
C SER A 174 15.78 9.81 6.53
N GLU A 175 16.30 9.23 7.62
CA GLU A 175 17.70 8.82 7.74
C GLU A 175 18.04 7.65 6.80
N ILE A 176 17.11 6.72 6.59
CA ILE A 176 17.28 5.62 5.61
C ILE A 176 17.41 6.16 4.20
N VAL A 177 16.69 7.21 3.84
CA VAL A 177 16.86 7.86 2.53
C VAL A 177 18.22 8.54 2.43
N LEU A 178 18.62 9.30 3.46
CA LEU A 178 19.91 10.00 3.47
C LEU A 178 21.10 9.02 3.42
N SER A 179 21.00 7.84 4.05
CA SER A 179 22.04 6.81 3.96
C SER A 179 22.26 6.25 2.56
N GLN A 180 21.32 6.50 1.63
CA GLN A 180 21.41 6.08 0.22
C GLN A 180 22.00 7.15 -0.73
N GLU A 181 22.56 8.24 -0.22
CA GLU A 181 23.16 9.30 -1.06
C GLU A 181 24.26 8.80 -1.99
N ASN A 182 25.08 7.85 -1.53
CA ASN A 182 26.19 7.30 -2.31
C ASN A 182 25.74 6.21 -3.29
N TYR A 183 24.86 5.33 -2.88
CA TYR A 183 24.30 4.24 -3.70
C TYR A 183 22.94 3.81 -3.19
N TRP A 184 22.04 3.51 -4.09
CA TRP A 184 20.72 3.00 -3.75
C TRP A 184 20.81 1.56 -3.26
N TYR A 185 20.02 1.24 -2.25
CA TYR A 185 19.97 -0.10 -1.65
C TYR A 185 19.45 -1.19 -2.58
N ILE A 186 18.83 -0.83 -3.70
CA ILE A 186 18.48 -1.81 -4.74
C ILE A 186 19.70 -2.55 -5.28
N ILE A 187 20.91 -1.93 -5.30
CA ILE A 187 22.12 -2.56 -5.83
C ILE A 187 22.60 -3.69 -4.92
N PRO A 188 22.93 -3.45 -3.63
CA PRO A 188 23.38 -4.51 -2.73
C PRO A 188 22.27 -5.50 -2.35
N HIS A 189 21.00 -5.05 -2.28
CA HIS A 189 19.86 -5.86 -1.83
C HIS A 189 18.90 -6.24 -2.97
N PHE A 190 19.39 -6.40 -4.21
CA PHE A 190 18.53 -6.69 -5.38
C PHE A 190 17.61 -7.91 -5.20
N PRO A 191 18.08 -9.07 -4.66
CA PRO A 191 17.18 -10.19 -4.43
C PRO A 191 16.06 -9.86 -3.43
N MET A 192 16.38 -9.06 -2.39
CA MET A 192 15.41 -8.64 -1.40
C MET A 192 14.40 -7.63 -1.95
N PHE A 193 14.82 -6.77 -2.87
CA PHE A 193 13.91 -5.87 -3.60
C PHE A 193 12.84 -6.67 -4.35
N LEU A 194 13.23 -7.74 -5.07
CA LEU A 194 12.28 -8.58 -5.80
C LEU A 194 11.29 -9.27 -4.85
N ILE A 195 11.80 -9.89 -3.78
CA ILE A 195 10.94 -10.57 -2.79
C ILE A 195 10.03 -9.55 -2.09
N PHE A 196 10.55 -8.37 -1.74
CA PHE A 196 9.76 -7.28 -1.14
C PHE A 196 8.63 -6.85 -2.06
N PHE A 197 8.92 -6.59 -3.33
CA PHE A 197 7.91 -6.18 -4.31
C PHE A 197 6.81 -7.24 -4.51
N ILE A 198 7.19 -8.52 -4.56
CA ILE A 198 6.20 -9.61 -4.64
C ILE A 198 5.38 -9.70 -3.33
N SER A 199 6.02 -9.52 -2.19
CA SER A 199 5.35 -9.52 -0.89
C SER A 199 4.38 -8.34 -0.73
N THR A 200 4.71 -7.16 -1.27
CA THR A 200 3.79 -6.00 -1.25
C THR A 200 2.56 -6.21 -2.14
N LEU A 201 2.69 -6.93 -3.27
CA LEU A 201 1.54 -7.36 -4.07
C LEU A 201 0.60 -8.28 -3.28
N ALA A 202 1.18 -9.18 -2.48
CA ALA A 202 0.39 -10.08 -1.64
C ALA A 202 -0.24 -9.36 -0.44
N GLU A 203 0.47 -8.42 0.17
CA GLU A 203 -0.03 -7.58 1.28
C GLU A 203 -1.24 -6.72 0.85
N THR A 204 -1.23 -6.21 -0.38
CA THR A 204 -2.32 -5.40 -0.92
C THR A 204 -3.47 -6.22 -1.49
N ASN A 205 -3.48 -7.55 -1.33
CA ASN A 205 -4.49 -8.46 -1.84
C ASN A 205 -4.81 -8.27 -3.34
N ARG A 206 -3.81 -7.89 -4.15
CA ARG A 206 -3.99 -7.65 -5.59
C ARG A 206 -3.54 -8.83 -6.44
N ALA A 207 -4.19 -9.01 -7.59
CA ALA A 207 -3.77 -10.03 -8.54
C ALA A 207 -2.26 -9.86 -8.89
N PRO A 208 -1.49 -10.96 -8.92
CA PRO A 208 -1.90 -12.37 -9.02
C PRO A 208 -2.31 -13.05 -7.68
N PHE A 209 -2.26 -12.33 -6.56
CA PHE A 209 -2.49 -12.84 -5.20
C PHE A 209 -3.86 -12.42 -4.62
N ASP A 210 -4.83 -12.19 -5.49
CA ASP A 210 -6.19 -11.77 -5.19
C ASP A 210 -7.08 -12.97 -4.77
N LEU A 211 -6.71 -13.59 -3.65
CA LEU A 211 -7.42 -14.75 -3.12
C LEU A 211 -8.72 -14.39 -2.37
N PRO A 212 -8.78 -13.24 -1.67
CA PRO A 212 -10.01 -12.84 -0.99
C PRO A 212 -11.15 -12.52 -1.94
N GLU A 213 -10.85 -11.89 -3.08
CA GLU A 213 -11.82 -11.46 -4.09
C GLU A 213 -12.02 -12.49 -5.22
N ALA A 214 -11.54 -13.75 -5.04
CA ALA A 214 -11.65 -14.78 -6.06
C ALA A 214 -13.12 -15.06 -6.42
N GLU A 215 -13.66 -14.38 -7.46
CA GLU A 215 -15.06 -14.48 -7.89
C GLU A 215 -15.50 -15.91 -8.16
N SER A 216 -14.58 -16.75 -8.65
CA SER A 216 -14.86 -18.16 -8.95
C SER A 216 -14.98 -19.05 -7.71
N GLU A 217 -14.46 -18.63 -6.53
CA GLU A 217 -14.44 -19.43 -5.32
C GLU A 217 -15.32 -18.84 -4.20
N LEU A 218 -15.28 -17.53 -3.99
CA LEU A 218 -15.86 -16.84 -2.83
C LEU A 218 -16.78 -15.68 -3.19
N VAL A 219 -17.19 -15.54 -4.47
CA VAL A 219 -18.04 -14.48 -5.03
C VAL A 219 -17.35 -13.11 -5.01
N ALA A 220 -17.14 -12.50 -3.85
CA ALA A 220 -16.37 -11.26 -3.67
C ALA A 220 -15.68 -11.24 -2.27
N GLY A 221 -15.49 -12.40 -1.66
CA GLY A 221 -14.79 -12.53 -0.39
C GLY A 221 -15.42 -11.75 0.76
N TYR A 222 -14.61 -11.01 1.53
CA TYR A 222 -15.09 -10.27 2.70
C TYR A 222 -16.00 -9.08 2.34
N ASN A 223 -15.96 -8.59 1.09
CA ASN A 223 -16.74 -7.45 0.60
C ASN A 223 -18.15 -7.84 0.09
N VAL A 224 -18.51 -9.13 0.04
CA VAL A 224 -19.75 -9.63 -0.58
C VAL A 224 -21.00 -8.89 -0.10
N GLU A 225 -21.10 -8.64 1.20
CA GLU A 225 -22.30 -8.03 1.83
C GLU A 225 -22.23 -6.49 1.86
N TYR A 226 -21.09 -5.90 1.50
CA TYR A 226 -20.92 -4.45 1.56
C TYR A 226 -21.44 -3.75 0.30
N SER A 227 -22.09 -2.61 0.49
CA SER A 227 -22.65 -1.80 -0.61
C SER A 227 -22.42 -0.31 -0.36
N SER A 228 -22.63 0.53 -1.37
CA SER A 228 -22.56 1.99 -1.22
C SER A 228 -21.20 2.49 -0.72
N MET A 229 -21.19 3.46 0.18
CA MET A 229 -19.99 4.09 0.71
C MET A 229 -19.14 3.14 1.58
N THR A 230 -19.76 2.18 2.27
CA THR A 230 -19.02 1.19 3.08
C THR A 230 -18.12 0.30 2.21
N PHE A 231 -18.57 -0.11 1.02
CA PHE A 231 -17.75 -0.76 0.01
C PHE A 231 -16.67 0.20 -0.52
N GLY A 232 -17.04 1.47 -0.78
CA GLY A 232 -16.12 2.49 -1.26
C GLY A 232 -14.94 2.75 -0.31
N LEU A 233 -15.16 2.71 1.00
CA LEU A 233 -14.10 2.91 2.00
C LEU A 233 -13.06 1.78 1.98
N PHE A 234 -13.47 0.52 1.83
CA PHE A 234 -12.52 -0.58 1.65
C PHE A 234 -11.67 -0.37 0.39
N PHE A 235 -12.32 -0.03 -0.71
CA PHE A 235 -11.67 0.20 -1.99
C PHE A 235 -10.66 1.37 -1.94
N LEU A 236 -11.03 2.46 -1.27
CA LEU A 236 -10.12 3.59 -1.03
C LEU A 236 -8.93 3.18 -0.15
N GLY A 237 -9.16 2.37 0.88
CA GLY A 237 -8.11 1.82 1.74
C GLY A 237 -7.13 0.93 0.98
N GLU A 238 -7.63 0.02 0.15
CA GLU A 238 -6.78 -0.87 -0.66
C GLU A 238 -5.89 -0.11 -1.66
N TYR A 239 -6.47 0.82 -2.43
CA TYR A 239 -5.67 1.65 -3.35
C TYR A 239 -4.73 2.59 -2.59
N GLY A 240 -5.13 3.09 -1.42
CA GLY A 240 -4.26 3.84 -0.52
C GLY A 240 -3.05 3.02 -0.07
N ASN A 241 -3.25 1.76 0.29
CA ASN A 241 -2.17 0.83 0.65
C ASN A 241 -1.27 0.47 -0.53
N MET A 242 -1.80 0.38 -1.77
CA MET A 242 -0.95 0.21 -2.96
C MET A 242 0.03 1.36 -3.16
N ILE A 243 -0.44 2.61 -2.98
CA ILE A 243 0.43 3.79 -3.06
C ILE A 243 1.45 3.76 -1.92
N LEU A 244 1.00 3.44 -0.70
CA LEU A 244 1.86 3.35 0.49
C LEU A 244 2.99 2.34 0.29
N MET A 245 2.68 1.12 -0.17
CA MET A 245 3.67 0.08 -0.41
C MET A 245 4.65 0.45 -1.55
N SER A 246 4.17 1.14 -2.58
CA SER A 246 5.04 1.70 -3.63
C SER A 246 5.94 2.80 -3.08
N ALA A 247 5.44 3.66 -2.20
CA ALA A 247 6.23 4.69 -1.52
C ALA A 247 7.28 4.05 -0.59
N MET A 248 6.90 3.02 0.19
CA MET A 248 7.83 2.27 1.04
C MET A 248 8.94 1.60 0.22
N THR A 249 8.60 0.97 -0.90
CA THR A 249 9.58 0.38 -1.82
C THR A 249 10.55 1.44 -2.34
N THR A 250 10.05 2.63 -2.64
CA THR A 250 10.86 3.77 -3.10
C THR A 250 11.82 4.25 -2.01
N ILE A 251 11.36 4.37 -0.79
CA ILE A 251 12.15 4.82 0.37
C ILE A 251 13.24 3.79 0.71
N LEU A 252 12.88 2.52 0.77
CA LEU A 252 13.78 1.47 1.23
C LEU A 252 14.85 1.08 0.22
N PHE A 253 14.55 1.12 -1.09
CA PHE A 253 15.43 0.58 -2.12
C PHE A 253 15.90 1.59 -3.16
N LEU A 254 15.08 2.60 -3.47
CA LEU A 254 15.33 3.54 -4.58
C LEU A 254 15.78 4.94 -4.11
N GLY A 255 16.12 5.08 -2.83
CA GLY A 255 16.62 6.35 -2.30
C GLY A 255 15.57 7.46 -2.19
N GLY A 256 14.28 7.12 -2.03
CA GLY A 256 13.22 8.12 -1.78
C GLY A 256 13.24 9.28 -2.78
N TRP A 257 13.42 10.49 -2.26
CA TRP A 257 13.48 11.75 -3.03
C TRP A 257 14.86 12.03 -3.68
N LEU A 258 15.88 11.20 -3.41
CA LEU A 258 17.21 11.42 -4.00
C LEU A 258 17.21 11.21 -5.51
N PRO A 259 17.96 12.03 -6.27
CA PRO A 259 18.11 11.84 -7.72
C PRO A 259 18.84 10.53 -8.04
N PRO A 260 18.64 9.95 -9.24
CA PRO A 260 19.31 8.71 -9.64
C PRO A 260 20.83 8.84 -9.83
N LEU A 261 21.29 10.03 -10.16
CA LEU A 261 22.70 10.36 -10.32
C LEU A 261 22.98 11.73 -9.71
N ASN A 262 24.06 11.86 -8.94
CA ASN A 262 24.48 13.13 -8.33
C ASN A 262 25.18 14.03 -9.37
N ASN A 263 24.41 14.48 -10.39
CA ASN A 263 24.86 15.44 -11.39
C ASN A 263 24.09 16.75 -11.21
N ASP A 264 24.71 17.87 -11.52
CA ASP A 264 24.12 19.21 -11.40
C ASP A 264 22.79 19.33 -12.17
N PHE A 265 22.65 18.62 -13.30
CA PHE A 265 21.41 18.60 -14.08
C PHE A 265 20.23 17.93 -13.33
N PHE A 266 20.49 16.83 -12.63
CA PHE A 266 19.44 16.12 -11.87
C PHE A 266 19.10 16.82 -10.56
N ASN A 267 20.03 17.55 -9.98
CA ASN A 267 19.82 18.35 -8.76
C ASN A 267 18.96 19.62 -9.00
N LEU A 268 18.76 20.03 -10.26
CA LEU A 268 17.81 21.10 -10.60
C LEU A 268 16.36 20.71 -10.39
N ILE A 269 16.06 19.40 -10.40
CA ILE A 269 14.69 18.91 -10.23
C ILE A 269 14.42 18.72 -8.73
N PRO A 270 13.31 19.30 -8.19
CA PRO A 270 12.95 19.11 -6.78
C PRO A 270 12.84 17.64 -6.39
N GLY A 271 13.26 17.28 -5.18
CA GLY A 271 13.25 15.92 -4.66
C GLY A 271 11.86 15.26 -4.70
N PHE A 272 10.82 16.04 -4.39
CA PHE A 272 9.43 15.60 -4.51
C PHE A 272 9.08 15.03 -5.90
N VAL A 273 9.60 15.62 -6.97
CA VAL A 273 9.33 15.13 -8.34
C VAL A 273 9.96 13.76 -8.55
N TRP A 274 11.20 13.57 -8.08
CA TRP A 274 11.87 12.27 -8.13
C TRP A 274 11.12 11.20 -7.35
N PHE A 275 10.66 11.53 -6.16
CA PHE A 275 9.84 10.64 -5.36
C PHE A 275 8.58 10.21 -6.10
N MET A 276 7.83 11.17 -6.64
CA MET A 276 6.58 10.92 -7.38
C MET A 276 6.82 10.11 -8.65
N LEU A 277 7.90 10.33 -9.38
CA LEU A 277 8.24 9.56 -10.59
C LEU A 277 8.52 8.09 -10.25
N LYS A 278 9.31 7.83 -9.19
CA LYS A 278 9.64 6.46 -8.75
C LYS A 278 8.40 5.72 -8.25
N VAL A 279 7.58 6.38 -7.43
CA VAL A 279 6.31 5.81 -6.94
C VAL A 279 5.37 5.51 -8.12
N SER A 280 5.23 6.44 -9.08
CA SER A 280 4.39 6.24 -10.26
C SER A 280 4.88 5.09 -11.15
N PHE A 281 6.19 4.92 -11.27
CA PHE A 281 6.79 3.80 -12.00
C PHE A 281 6.46 2.46 -11.33
N LEU A 282 6.63 2.35 -10.01
CA LEU A 282 6.28 1.14 -9.26
C LEU A 282 4.79 0.84 -9.33
N LEU A 283 3.93 1.85 -9.20
CA LEU A 283 2.49 1.70 -9.36
C LEU A 283 2.13 1.19 -10.77
N PHE A 284 2.78 1.72 -11.81
CA PHE A 284 2.59 1.20 -13.16
C PHE A 284 2.96 -0.29 -13.25
N VAL A 285 4.08 -0.70 -12.64
CA VAL A 285 4.47 -2.11 -12.59
C VAL A 285 3.44 -2.96 -11.83
N PHE A 286 2.87 -2.46 -10.71
CA PHE A 286 1.76 -3.11 -10.01
C PHE A 286 0.57 -3.38 -10.93
N LEU A 287 0.12 -2.34 -11.65
CA LEU A 287 -1.02 -2.45 -12.56
C LEU A 287 -0.73 -3.37 -13.75
N TRP A 288 0.50 -3.35 -14.26
CA TRP A 288 0.94 -4.20 -15.34
C TRP A 288 0.99 -5.67 -14.95
N VAL A 289 1.58 -5.98 -13.79
CA VAL A 289 1.62 -7.34 -13.22
C VAL A 289 0.20 -7.89 -13.04
N ARG A 290 -0.71 -7.07 -12.50
CA ARG A 290 -2.13 -7.41 -12.35
C ARG A 290 -2.80 -7.76 -13.68
N ALA A 291 -2.44 -7.06 -14.75
CA ALA A 291 -3.05 -7.26 -16.08
C ALA A 291 -2.47 -8.45 -16.86
N THR A 292 -1.26 -8.93 -16.49
CA THR A 292 -0.50 -9.91 -17.30
C THR A 292 -0.40 -11.28 -16.64
N LEU A 293 -0.28 -11.35 -15.31
CA LEU A 293 -0.06 -12.61 -14.61
C LEU A 293 -1.37 -13.32 -14.25
N PRO A 294 -1.42 -14.67 -14.38
CA PRO A 294 -2.55 -15.44 -13.92
C PRO A 294 -2.61 -15.49 -12.39
N ARG A 295 -3.81 -15.74 -11.85
CA ARG A 295 -4.05 -15.88 -10.41
C ARG A 295 -3.40 -17.14 -9.85
N TYR A 296 -2.79 -17.03 -8.68
CA TYR A 296 -2.22 -18.17 -7.94
C TYR A 296 -3.29 -18.85 -7.08
N ARG A 297 -3.07 -20.14 -6.80
CA ARG A 297 -3.87 -20.91 -5.87
C ARG A 297 -3.44 -20.64 -4.43
N TYR A 298 -4.35 -20.75 -3.46
CA TYR A 298 -4.06 -20.50 -2.03
C TYR A 298 -2.87 -21.32 -1.51
N ASP A 299 -2.83 -22.63 -1.82
CA ASP A 299 -1.76 -23.51 -1.39
C ASP A 299 -0.39 -23.10 -1.93
N GLN A 300 -0.34 -22.66 -3.19
CA GLN A 300 0.87 -22.18 -3.85
C GLN A 300 1.36 -20.87 -3.21
N LEU A 301 0.45 -19.95 -2.95
CA LEU A 301 0.76 -18.69 -2.32
C LEU A 301 1.35 -18.89 -0.92
N MET A 302 0.69 -19.66 -0.06
CA MET A 302 1.17 -19.95 1.29
C MET A 302 2.51 -20.69 1.27
N SER A 303 2.69 -21.64 0.34
CA SER A 303 3.96 -22.34 0.15
C SER A 303 5.09 -21.40 -0.27
N LEU A 304 4.82 -20.43 -1.13
CA LEU A 304 5.78 -19.42 -1.59
C LEU A 304 6.26 -18.53 -0.43
N GLY A 305 5.36 -18.03 0.39
CA GLY A 305 5.70 -17.21 1.56
C GLY A 305 6.53 -17.97 2.59
N TRP A 306 6.03 -19.11 3.04
CA TRP A 306 6.64 -19.88 4.14
C TRP A 306 7.86 -20.69 3.76
N LYS A 307 7.86 -21.35 2.57
CA LYS A 307 8.94 -22.26 2.15
C LYS A 307 10.05 -21.58 1.35
N LEU A 308 9.76 -20.43 0.71
CA LEU A 308 10.74 -19.76 -0.13
C LEU A 308 11.14 -18.38 0.44
N PHE A 309 10.19 -17.49 0.65
CA PHE A 309 10.51 -16.10 1.02
C PHE A 309 11.09 -15.99 2.43
N LEU A 310 10.49 -16.67 3.40
CA LEU A 310 10.96 -16.62 4.79
C LEU A 310 12.38 -17.19 4.94
N PRO A 311 12.73 -18.40 4.43
CA PRO A 311 14.12 -18.88 4.51
C PRO A 311 15.12 -18.03 3.76
N LEU A 312 14.76 -17.51 2.58
CA LEU A 312 15.65 -16.63 1.80
C LEU A 312 15.90 -15.30 2.51
N SER A 313 14.88 -14.69 3.12
CA SER A 313 15.06 -13.44 3.85
C SER A 313 15.91 -13.63 5.11
N LEU A 314 15.73 -14.73 5.85
CA LEU A 314 16.59 -15.08 6.99
C LEU A 314 18.05 -15.30 6.56
N PHE A 315 18.27 -16.06 5.48
CA PHE A 315 19.61 -16.28 4.94
C PHE A 315 20.27 -14.96 4.51
N TRP A 316 19.49 -14.04 3.92
CA TRP A 316 20.01 -12.73 3.50
C TRP A 316 20.42 -11.85 4.69
N ILE A 317 19.68 -11.88 5.81
CA ILE A 317 20.06 -11.17 7.04
C ILE A 317 21.44 -11.66 7.54
N ILE A 318 21.69 -12.97 7.50
CA ILE A 318 22.99 -13.52 7.89
C ILE A 318 24.09 -13.00 6.96
N ILE A 319 23.87 -13.02 5.64
CA ILE A 319 24.84 -12.49 4.66
C ILE A 319 25.13 -11.01 4.95
N THR A 320 24.09 -10.18 5.09
CA THR A 320 24.25 -8.75 5.36
C THR A 320 24.99 -8.49 6.66
N SER A 321 24.70 -9.24 7.72
CA SER A 321 25.42 -9.13 8.99
C SER A 321 26.90 -9.48 8.86
N ILE A 322 27.23 -10.52 8.11
CA ILE A 322 28.63 -10.91 7.86
C ILE A 322 29.35 -9.84 7.04
N VAL A 323 28.73 -9.34 5.97
CA VAL A 323 29.36 -8.28 5.14
C VAL A 323 29.61 -7.04 5.98
N LEU A 324 28.65 -6.57 6.78
CA LEU A 324 28.81 -5.39 7.64
C LEU A 324 29.83 -5.57 8.77
N TYR A 325 30.11 -6.81 9.17
CA TYR A 325 31.14 -7.09 10.17
C TYR A 325 32.56 -6.97 9.61
N TYR A 326 32.75 -7.28 8.32
CA TYR A 326 34.07 -7.26 7.66
C TYR A 326 34.38 -5.95 6.92
N TYR A 327 33.38 -5.13 6.66
CA TYR A 327 33.50 -3.82 6.00
C TYR A 327 33.01 -2.69 6.89
#